data_28c556fcf516985b876ed7c8764cb868
#
_entry.id   28c556fcf516985b876ed7c8764cb868
#
_cell.length_a   1.000
_cell.length_b   1.000
_cell.length_c   1.000
_cell.angle_alpha   90.00
_cell.angle_beta   90.00
_cell.angle_gamma   90.00
#
_symmetry.space_group_name_H-M   'P 1'
#
loop_
_entity.id
_entity.type
_entity.pdbx_description
1 polymer ?
#
loop_
_entity_poly.entity_id
_entity_poly.type
_entity_poly.pdbx_seq_one_letter_code
_entity_poly.pdbx_strand_id
1 'polypeptide(L)'
;MSGRKTATSGAEQARSYIQQRFFALGLTALKADFQHSFNYSSGFSDKQGINLIAELKGCSQPDAYIVMTAHYDHLGMIRGKIYNGADDNASGVAAMLALASLLKTQPCPHYSYLFVATDAEEDGFYGAKALVASPPVPLQQVVLNLNLDMLSRGERQNKLYLYGAFSLPGVADYLKTKDFAVNLKLRN
;
A
#
# COMPACT_ATOMS: atom_id res chain seq x y z
N MET A 1 9.43 17.09 -8.73
CA MET A 1 9.57 15.68 -9.17
C MET A 1 9.25 15.56 -10.64
N SER A 2 9.99 14.73 -11.37
CA SER A 2 9.72 14.45 -12.79
C SER A 2 8.82 13.21 -12.97
N GLY A 3 7.84 13.03 -12.09
CA GLY A 3 7.03 11.83 -11.98
C GLY A 3 7.69 10.76 -11.08
N ARG A 4 7.05 9.58 -10.94
CA ARG A 4 7.50 8.54 -10.00
C ARG A 4 7.70 7.16 -10.67
N LYS A 5 8.17 7.15 -11.91
CA LYS A 5 8.43 5.87 -12.59
C LYS A 5 9.53 5.09 -11.85
N THR A 6 9.34 3.79 -11.69
CA THR A 6 10.32 2.89 -11.09
C THR A 6 11.72 3.07 -11.67
N ALA A 7 12.73 2.98 -10.83
CA ALA A 7 14.14 3.17 -11.18
C ALA A 7 14.49 4.60 -11.68
N THR A 8 13.72 5.63 -11.30
CA THR A 8 14.02 7.03 -11.57
C THR A 8 14.25 7.83 -10.29
N SER A 9 14.90 9.00 -10.42
CA SER A 9 15.09 9.92 -9.28
C SER A 9 13.77 10.37 -8.65
N GLY A 10 12.68 10.44 -9.41
CA GLY A 10 11.36 10.77 -8.88
C GLY A 10 10.79 9.67 -8.00
N ALA A 11 10.98 8.41 -8.37
CA ALA A 11 10.61 7.27 -7.50
C ALA A 11 11.49 7.24 -6.24
N GLU A 12 12.78 7.56 -6.35
CA GLU A 12 13.68 7.65 -5.20
C GLU A 12 13.24 8.75 -4.20
N GLN A 13 12.84 9.91 -4.70
CA GLN A 13 12.31 10.99 -3.86
C GLN A 13 11.00 10.57 -3.16
N ALA A 14 10.10 9.90 -3.87
CA ALA A 14 8.87 9.38 -3.28
C ALA A 14 9.16 8.32 -2.20
N ARG A 15 10.08 7.40 -2.47
CA ARG A 15 10.55 6.39 -1.51
C ARG A 15 11.13 7.03 -0.26
N SER A 16 12.03 8.00 -0.42
CA SER A 16 12.63 8.73 0.70
C SER A 16 11.57 9.44 1.55
N TYR A 17 10.55 10.05 0.92
CA TYR A 17 9.44 10.67 1.64
C TYR A 17 8.66 9.64 2.47
N ILE A 18 8.31 8.49 1.89
CA ILE A 18 7.56 7.43 2.60
C ILE A 18 8.37 6.87 3.77
N GLN A 19 9.68 6.62 3.58
CA GLN A 19 10.59 6.17 4.65
C GLN A 19 10.62 7.17 5.81
N GLN A 20 10.76 8.46 5.51
CA GLN A 20 10.72 9.51 6.52
C GLN A 20 9.39 9.54 7.28
N ARG A 21 8.26 9.31 6.58
CA ARG A 21 6.94 9.21 7.23
C ARG A 21 6.83 7.99 8.12
N PHE A 22 7.29 6.81 7.68
CA PHE A 22 7.34 5.60 8.50
C PHE A 22 8.18 5.80 9.77
N PHE A 23 9.35 6.40 9.61
CA PHE A 23 10.22 6.72 10.74
C PHE A 23 9.56 7.72 11.71
N ALA A 24 9.00 8.82 11.20
CA ALA A 24 8.34 9.85 12.01
C ALA A 24 7.12 9.32 12.79
N LEU A 25 6.43 8.29 12.24
CA LEU A 25 5.33 7.59 12.90
C LEU A 25 5.83 6.57 13.94
N GLY A 26 7.14 6.35 14.07
CA GLY A 26 7.70 5.35 14.98
C GLY A 26 7.28 3.93 14.61
N LEU A 27 7.15 3.63 13.32
CA LEU A 27 6.93 2.27 12.82
C LEU A 27 8.25 1.50 12.81
N THR A 28 8.17 0.18 12.96
CA THR A 28 9.33 -0.70 12.99
C THR A 28 9.72 -1.13 11.58
N ALA A 29 10.99 -1.04 11.25
CA ALA A 29 11.53 -1.59 10.01
C ALA A 29 11.80 -3.10 10.19
N LEU A 30 11.24 -3.94 9.32
CA LEU A 30 11.55 -5.38 9.31
C LEU A 30 12.86 -5.70 8.60
N LYS A 31 13.33 -4.81 7.74
CA LYS A 31 14.63 -4.83 7.05
C LYS A 31 15.24 -3.45 7.09
N ALA A 32 16.55 -3.35 6.81
CA ALA A 32 17.26 -2.08 6.80
C ALA A 32 16.50 -1.04 5.97
N ASP A 33 16.35 0.16 6.52
CA ASP A 33 15.69 1.31 5.89
C ASP A 33 14.28 1.04 5.34
N PHE A 34 13.55 0.08 5.93
CA PHE A 34 12.23 -0.38 5.47
C PHE A 34 12.24 -1.04 4.07
N GLN A 35 13.39 -1.24 3.43
CA GLN A 35 13.47 -1.63 2.02
C GLN A 35 13.36 -3.14 1.81
N HIS A 36 12.56 -3.51 0.82
CA HIS A 36 12.46 -4.86 0.25
C HIS A 36 12.75 -4.77 -1.24
N SER A 37 14.03 -4.91 -1.59
CA SER A 37 14.52 -4.82 -2.97
C SER A 37 14.24 -6.10 -3.74
N PHE A 38 13.94 -5.96 -5.03
CA PHE A 38 13.71 -7.07 -5.96
C PHE A 38 14.17 -6.70 -7.36
N ASN A 39 14.54 -7.71 -8.14
CA ASN A 39 14.89 -7.56 -9.55
C ASN A 39 13.77 -8.11 -10.43
N TYR A 40 13.54 -7.48 -11.57
CA TYR A 40 12.55 -7.91 -12.54
C TYR A 40 12.95 -7.46 -13.95
N SER A 41 12.40 -8.14 -14.96
CA SER A 41 12.61 -7.76 -16.36
C SER A 41 11.30 -7.22 -16.92
N SER A 42 11.33 -6.05 -17.54
CA SER A 42 10.21 -5.44 -18.24
C SER A 42 10.63 -4.99 -19.63
N GLY A 43 10.01 -5.55 -20.66
CA GLY A 43 10.47 -5.41 -22.04
C GLY A 43 11.85 -6.07 -22.22
N PHE A 44 12.83 -5.30 -22.71
CA PHE A 44 14.21 -5.75 -22.93
C PHE A 44 15.18 -5.24 -21.84
N SER A 45 14.66 -4.79 -20.70
CA SER A 45 15.50 -4.17 -19.65
C SER A 45 15.31 -4.87 -18.32
N ASP A 46 16.43 -5.17 -17.67
CA ASP A 46 16.45 -5.57 -16.27
C ASP A 46 16.38 -4.32 -15.39
N LYS A 47 15.54 -4.37 -14.39
CA LYS A 47 15.29 -3.27 -13.47
C LYS A 47 15.33 -3.75 -12.02
N GLN A 48 15.59 -2.82 -11.12
CA GLN A 48 15.42 -3.03 -9.69
C GLN A 48 14.23 -2.19 -9.19
N GLY A 49 13.30 -2.84 -8.50
CA GLY A 49 12.24 -2.20 -7.74
C GLY A 49 12.50 -2.31 -6.24
N ILE A 50 11.88 -1.43 -5.46
CA ILE A 50 12.06 -1.40 -4.00
C ILE A 50 10.71 -1.17 -3.34
N ASN A 51 10.10 -2.19 -2.76
CA ASN A 51 8.98 -2.01 -1.86
C ASN A 51 9.47 -1.44 -0.52
N LEU A 52 8.61 -0.71 0.17
CA LEU A 52 8.86 -0.26 1.52
C LEU A 52 7.90 -0.95 2.48
N ILE A 53 8.41 -1.51 3.57
CA ILE A 53 7.63 -2.31 4.52
C ILE A 53 7.89 -1.82 5.93
N ALA A 54 6.82 -1.40 6.61
CA ALA A 54 6.85 -0.97 8.00
C ALA A 54 5.84 -1.75 8.83
N GLU A 55 6.18 -2.04 10.08
CA GLU A 55 5.35 -2.77 11.04
C GLU A 55 4.84 -1.85 12.15
N LEU A 56 3.57 -2.03 12.52
CA LEU A 56 3.01 -1.65 13.80
C LEU A 56 2.64 -2.93 14.55
N LYS A 57 3.40 -3.25 15.61
CA LYS A 57 3.20 -4.49 16.36
C LYS A 57 1.90 -4.47 17.15
N GLY A 58 1.16 -5.57 17.08
CA GLY A 58 -0.04 -5.82 17.88
C GLY A 58 0.27 -6.39 19.26
N CYS A 59 -0.72 -6.33 20.17
CA CYS A 59 -0.54 -6.78 21.54
C CYS A 59 -1.17 -8.13 21.85
N SER A 60 -2.29 -8.49 21.22
CA SER A 60 -3.03 -9.70 21.57
C SER A 60 -2.67 -10.89 20.68
N GLN A 61 -2.57 -10.66 19.37
CA GLN A 61 -2.11 -11.65 18.39
C GLN A 61 -1.00 -11.03 17.52
N PRO A 62 0.20 -10.85 18.10
CA PRO A 62 1.28 -10.11 17.43
C PRO A 62 1.87 -10.84 16.21
N ASP A 63 1.61 -12.13 16.05
CA ASP A 63 2.08 -12.95 14.93
C ASP A 63 1.01 -13.17 13.86
N ALA A 64 -0.13 -12.50 13.99
CA ALA A 64 -1.18 -12.43 12.98
C ALA A 64 -1.22 -11.02 12.39
N TYR A 65 -1.23 -10.90 11.06
CA TYR A 65 -0.98 -9.64 10.37
C TYR A 65 -2.16 -9.21 9.50
N ILE A 66 -2.50 -7.92 9.59
CA ILE A 66 -3.28 -7.21 8.58
C ILE A 66 -2.29 -6.44 7.70
N VAL A 67 -2.27 -6.72 6.41
CA VAL A 67 -1.37 -6.07 5.45
C VAL A 67 -2.14 -4.99 4.71
N MET A 68 -1.61 -3.77 4.71
CA MET A 68 -2.14 -2.66 3.91
C MET A 68 -1.15 -2.35 2.80
N THR A 69 -1.59 -2.44 1.56
CA THR A 69 -0.76 -2.19 0.39
C THR A 69 -1.23 -0.97 -0.39
N ALA A 70 -0.29 -0.21 -0.94
CA ALA A 70 -0.54 0.84 -1.93
C ALA A 70 0.70 0.99 -2.80
N HIS A 71 0.56 1.08 -4.13
CA HIS A 71 1.74 1.33 -4.96
C HIS A 71 2.11 2.82 -4.96
N TYR A 72 3.42 3.11 -5.01
CA TYR A 72 3.91 4.49 -4.98
C TYR A 72 4.54 4.94 -6.30
N ASP A 73 4.81 4.03 -7.21
CA ASP A 73 5.25 4.34 -8.57
C ASP A 73 4.10 4.90 -9.43
N HIS A 74 4.44 5.50 -10.57
CA HIS A 74 3.50 5.91 -11.60
C HIS A 74 4.26 6.08 -12.93
N LEU A 75 3.58 6.41 -14.01
CA LEU A 75 4.10 6.45 -15.39
C LEU A 75 5.35 7.32 -15.58
N GLY A 76 5.59 8.31 -14.72
CA GLY A 76 6.75 9.20 -14.84
C GLY A 76 6.60 10.26 -15.92
N MET A 77 7.59 10.38 -16.79
CA MET A 77 7.57 11.31 -17.91
C MET A 77 7.43 10.53 -19.23
N ILE A 78 6.40 10.82 -20.01
CA ILE A 78 6.17 10.23 -21.34
C ILE A 78 6.10 11.35 -22.36
N ARG A 79 6.98 11.33 -23.35
CA ARG A 79 7.04 12.34 -24.45
C ARG A 79 7.06 13.77 -23.91
N GLY A 80 7.86 14.04 -22.88
CA GLY A 80 8.01 15.37 -22.27
C GLY A 80 6.84 15.79 -21.36
N LYS A 81 5.79 15.02 -21.22
CA LYS A 81 4.69 15.27 -20.29
C LYS A 81 4.89 14.48 -19.00
N ILE A 82 4.81 15.18 -17.87
CA ILE A 82 4.89 14.55 -16.53
C ILE A 82 3.50 14.05 -16.13
N TYR A 83 3.44 12.78 -15.74
CA TYR A 83 2.27 12.14 -15.15
C TYR A 83 2.47 12.09 -13.64
N ASN A 84 1.73 12.95 -12.94
CA ASN A 84 1.92 13.15 -11.49
C ASN A 84 1.31 12.04 -10.64
N GLY A 85 0.29 11.30 -11.14
CA GLY A 85 -0.32 10.18 -10.42
C GLY A 85 -0.89 10.57 -9.06
N ALA A 86 -1.67 11.67 -8.99
CA ALA A 86 -2.24 12.11 -7.71
C ALA A 86 -3.31 11.12 -7.21
N ASP A 87 -4.20 10.69 -8.12
CA ASP A 87 -5.19 9.64 -7.85
C ASP A 87 -4.52 8.26 -7.91
N ASP A 88 -3.79 7.99 -8.98
CA ASP A 88 -3.07 6.76 -9.26
C ASP A 88 -1.54 6.93 -9.01
N ASN A 89 -0.94 6.54 -7.88
CA ASN A 89 -1.70 6.14 -6.69
C ASN A 89 -1.13 6.84 -5.43
N ALA A 90 -0.86 8.16 -5.54
CA ALA A 90 -0.48 8.92 -4.36
C ALA A 90 -1.64 8.97 -3.33
N SER A 91 -2.89 8.85 -3.79
CA SER A 91 -4.07 8.83 -2.92
C SER A 91 -4.10 7.62 -2.01
N GLY A 92 -3.80 6.42 -2.53
CA GLY A 92 -3.70 5.19 -1.74
C GLY A 92 -2.56 5.24 -0.73
N VAL A 93 -1.38 5.72 -1.16
CA VAL A 93 -0.23 5.91 -0.24
C VAL A 93 -0.57 6.90 0.87
N ALA A 94 -1.22 8.02 0.55
CA ALA A 94 -1.64 9.00 1.55
C ALA A 94 -2.64 8.43 2.54
N ALA A 95 -3.62 7.65 2.06
CA ALA A 95 -4.58 6.94 2.91
C ALA A 95 -3.90 5.92 3.82
N MET A 96 -2.95 5.13 3.29
CA MET A 96 -2.16 4.18 4.08
C MET A 96 -1.39 4.88 5.21
N LEU A 97 -0.72 5.99 4.93
CA LEU A 97 0.00 6.77 5.94
C LEU A 97 -0.93 7.41 6.97
N ALA A 98 -2.12 7.87 6.55
CA ALA A 98 -3.13 8.41 7.46
C ALA A 98 -3.68 7.32 8.40
N LEU A 99 -3.95 6.11 7.87
CA LEU A 99 -4.37 4.96 8.68
C LEU A 99 -3.28 4.54 9.66
N ALA A 100 -2.01 4.51 9.25
CA ALA A 100 -0.89 4.24 10.15
C ALA A 100 -0.83 5.27 11.29
N SER A 101 -0.98 6.56 10.97
CA SER A 101 -1.02 7.63 11.96
C SER A 101 -2.19 7.47 12.93
N LEU A 102 -3.39 7.17 12.42
CA LEU A 102 -4.58 6.95 13.24
C LEU A 102 -4.39 5.75 14.19
N LEU A 103 -3.92 4.62 13.69
CA LEU A 103 -3.69 3.41 14.48
C LEU A 103 -2.65 3.63 15.59
N LYS A 104 -1.64 4.48 15.36
CA LYS A 104 -0.65 4.86 16.40
C LYS A 104 -1.26 5.67 17.54
N THR A 105 -2.38 6.37 17.34
CA THR A 105 -3.08 7.12 18.39
C THR A 105 -4.10 6.28 19.17
N GLN A 106 -4.39 5.07 18.68
CA GLN A 106 -5.32 4.15 19.34
C GLN A 106 -4.60 3.26 20.38
N PRO A 107 -5.33 2.60 21.28
CA PRO A 107 -4.78 1.53 22.10
C PRO A 107 -4.07 0.49 21.21
N CYS A 108 -3.10 -0.22 21.80
CA CYS A 108 -2.34 -1.23 21.08
C CYS A 108 -3.28 -2.19 20.32
N PRO A 109 -3.11 -2.36 19.01
CA PRO A 109 -4.04 -3.14 18.20
C PRO A 109 -3.98 -4.64 18.54
N HIS A 110 -5.06 -5.34 18.22
CA HIS A 110 -5.16 -6.78 18.44
C HIS A 110 -4.16 -7.55 17.57
N TYR A 111 -4.15 -7.29 16.27
CA TYR A 111 -3.24 -7.83 15.27
C TYR A 111 -2.08 -6.87 15.00
N SER A 112 -0.97 -7.39 14.48
CA SER A 112 0.07 -6.56 13.88
C SER A 112 -0.39 -6.03 12.51
N TYR A 113 0.12 -4.86 12.13
CA TYR A 113 -0.12 -4.27 10.82
C TYR A 113 1.19 -4.17 10.03
N LEU A 114 1.13 -4.54 8.75
CA LEU A 114 2.20 -4.22 7.80
C LEU A 114 1.68 -3.15 6.84
N PHE A 115 2.41 -2.06 6.76
CA PHE A 115 2.19 -1.00 5.77
C PHE A 115 3.21 -1.17 4.66
N VAL A 116 2.74 -1.48 3.45
CA VAL A 116 3.59 -1.85 2.33
C VAL A 116 3.35 -0.90 1.17
N ALA A 117 4.31 -0.01 0.92
CA ALA A 117 4.31 0.78 -0.31
C ALA A 117 5.01 -0.05 -1.39
N THR A 118 4.26 -0.52 -2.39
CA THR A 118 4.78 -1.36 -3.47
C THR A 118 5.32 -0.51 -4.62
N ASP A 119 6.35 -1.02 -5.31
CA ASP A 119 6.97 -0.43 -6.49
C ASP A 119 6.64 -1.24 -7.75
N ALA A 120 6.85 -0.66 -8.93
CA ALA A 120 6.70 -1.33 -10.23
C ALA A 120 5.32 -1.99 -10.45
N GLU A 121 4.28 -1.34 -9.97
CA GLU A 121 2.90 -1.73 -10.26
C GLU A 121 2.60 -1.52 -11.75
N GLU A 122 2.91 -0.33 -12.26
CA GLU A 122 2.68 0.12 -13.63
C GLU A 122 3.48 -0.67 -14.69
N ASP A 123 4.56 -1.30 -14.28
CA ASP A 123 5.35 -2.20 -15.12
C ASP A 123 4.76 -3.65 -15.14
N GLY A 124 3.74 -3.96 -14.33
CA GLY A 124 3.05 -5.26 -14.28
C GLY A 124 3.04 -5.94 -12.91
N PHE A 125 2.77 -5.19 -11.85
CA PHE A 125 2.60 -5.67 -10.46
C PHE A 125 3.85 -6.35 -9.88
N TYR A 126 5.06 -5.96 -10.33
CA TYR A 126 6.28 -6.67 -9.94
C TYR A 126 6.57 -6.54 -8.44
N GLY A 127 6.27 -5.40 -7.82
CA GLY A 127 6.42 -5.24 -6.37
C GLY A 127 5.50 -6.16 -5.56
N ALA A 128 4.26 -6.30 -5.97
CA ALA A 128 3.31 -7.23 -5.34
C ALA A 128 3.73 -8.69 -5.56
N LYS A 129 4.17 -9.05 -6.77
CA LYS A 129 4.72 -10.38 -7.06
C LYS A 129 5.95 -10.71 -6.20
N ALA A 130 6.88 -9.75 -6.05
CA ALA A 130 8.05 -9.90 -5.20
C ALA A 130 7.69 -10.07 -3.72
N LEU A 131 6.67 -9.33 -3.25
CA LEU A 131 6.16 -9.45 -1.88
C LEU A 131 5.64 -10.87 -1.59
N VAL A 132 4.92 -11.47 -2.54
CA VAL A 132 4.41 -12.85 -2.41
C VAL A 132 5.52 -13.88 -2.54
N ALA A 133 6.49 -13.66 -3.43
CA ALA A 133 7.60 -14.59 -3.65
C ALA A 133 8.62 -14.61 -2.50
N SER A 134 8.80 -13.46 -1.82
CA SER A 134 9.69 -13.32 -0.65
C SER A 134 8.98 -12.49 0.43
N PRO A 135 7.97 -13.04 1.09
CA PRO A 135 7.16 -12.30 2.03
C PRO A 135 7.96 -11.93 3.29
N PRO A 136 7.71 -10.75 3.90
CA PRO A 136 8.39 -10.30 5.11
C PRO A 136 8.02 -11.11 6.35
N VAL A 137 6.86 -11.77 6.32
CA VAL A 137 6.32 -12.67 7.33
C VAL A 137 5.72 -13.90 6.64
N PRO A 138 5.59 -15.05 7.28
CA PRO A 138 4.92 -16.22 6.70
C PRO A 138 3.50 -15.86 6.20
N LEU A 139 3.16 -16.24 4.98
CA LEU A 139 1.84 -15.91 4.40
C LEU A 139 0.67 -16.45 5.24
N GLN A 140 0.88 -17.57 5.95
CA GLN A 140 -0.11 -18.16 6.85
C GLN A 140 -0.45 -17.26 8.06
N GLN A 141 0.41 -16.31 8.38
CA GLN A 141 0.17 -15.31 9.43
C GLN A 141 -0.60 -14.09 8.92
N VAL A 142 -0.80 -13.97 7.60
CA VAL A 142 -1.58 -12.87 7.02
C VAL A 142 -3.06 -13.21 7.07
N VAL A 143 -3.81 -12.51 7.92
CA VAL A 143 -5.26 -12.72 8.08
C VAL A 143 -6.08 -11.89 7.08
N LEU A 144 -5.54 -10.77 6.62
CA LEU A 144 -6.20 -9.90 5.65
C LEU A 144 -5.14 -9.08 4.88
N ASN A 145 -5.34 -8.92 3.58
CA ASN A 145 -4.70 -7.86 2.79
C ASN A 145 -5.73 -6.85 2.32
N LEU A 146 -5.45 -5.56 2.54
CA LEU A 146 -6.26 -4.45 2.06
C LEU A 146 -5.41 -3.61 1.11
N ASN A 147 -5.74 -3.63 -0.17
CA ASN A 147 -5.09 -2.79 -1.18
C ASN A 147 -5.84 -1.47 -1.33
N LEU A 148 -5.09 -0.37 -1.27
CA LEU A 148 -5.59 1.00 -1.35
C LEU A 148 -5.15 1.58 -2.69
N ASP A 149 -6.12 1.82 -3.57
CA ASP A 149 -5.84 2.25 -4.94
C ASP A 149 -6.91 3.21 -5.45
N MET A 150 -6.46 4.32 -6.05
CA MET A 150 -7.29 5.35 -6.69
C MET A 150 -8.45 5.85 -5.83
N LEU A 151 -8.16 6.34 -4.61
CA LEU A 151 -9.17 6.68 -3.61
C LEU A 151 -9.69 8.12 -3.71
N SER A 152 -9.11 8.98 -4.58
CA SER A 152 -9.39 10.42 -4.53
C SER A 152 -10.58 10.88 -5.40
N ARG A 153 -11.21 10.01 -6.18
CA ARG A 153 -12.29 10.38 -7.10
C ARG A 153 -13.73 10.10 -6.61
N GLY A 154 -13.86 9.75 -5.34
CA GLY A 154 -15.15 9.51 -4.69
C GLY A 154 -15.99 10.76 -4.41
N GLU A 155 -15.37 11.93 -4.36
CA GLU A 155 -15.95 13.21 -3.89
C GLU A 155 -17.24 13.64 -4.61
N ARG A 156 -17.32 13.51 -5.94
CA ARG A 156 -18.51 13.92 -6.71
C ARG A 156 -19.77 13.11 -6.39
N GLN A 157 -19.60 11.89 -5.89
CA GLN A 157 -20.70 10.96 -5.61
C GLN A 157 -20.68 10.44 -4.18
N ASN A 158 -19.73 10.92 -3.36
CA ASN A 158 -19.48 10.42 -2.00
C ASN A 158 -19.46 8.88 -1.94
N LYS A 159 -18.78 8.24 -2.92
CA LYS A 159 -18.71 6.78 -3.07
C LYS A 159 -17.30 6.28 -2.84
N LEU A 160 -17.21 5.17 -2.12
CA LEU A 160 -16.01 4.34 -2.01
C LEU A 160 -16.35 2.93 -2.51
N TYR A 161 -15.51 2.40 -3.39
CA TYR A 161 -15.67 1.04 -3.91
C TYR A 161 -14.76 0.07 -3.16
N LEU A 162 -15.33 -1.03 -2.69
CA LEU A 162 -14.60 -2.13 -2.07
C LEU A 162 -14.83 -3.40 -2.89
N TYR A 163 -13.74 -3.95 -3.43
CA TYR A 163 -13.73 -5.19 -4.19
C TYR A 163 -13.33 -6.36 -3.29
N GLY A 164 -13.85 -7.55 -3.58
CA GLY A 164 -13.49 -8.78 -2.89
C GLY A 164 -14.18 -9.01 -1.54
N ALA A 165 -15.05 -8.10 -1.06
CA ALA A 165 -15.75 -8.28 0.21
C ALA A 165 -16.62 -9.55 0.24
N PHE A 166 -17.14 -9.98 -0.91
CA PHE A 166 -17.95 -11.19 -1.04
C PHE A 166 -17.13 -12.50 -1.02
N SER A 167 -15.82 -12.41 -1.24
CA SER A 167 -14.90 -13.56 -1.16
C SER A 167 -14.52 -13.92 0.27
N LEU A 168 -14.81 -13.05 1.23
CA LEU A 168 -14.51 -13.24 2.64
C LEU A 168 -15.80 -13.52 3.41
N PRO A 169 -15.94 -14.72 4.04
CA PRO A 169 -17.15 -15.09 4.75
C PRO A 169 -17.58 -14.06 5.80
N GLY A 170 -18.82 -13.58 5.73
CA GLY A 170 -19.42 -12.64 6.67
C GLY A 170 -18.99 -11.17 6.52
N VAL A 171 -17.94 -10.87 5.75
CA VAL A 171 -17.42 -9.48 5.63
C VAL A 171 -18.44 -8.57 4.94
N ALA A 172 -18.99 -9.00 3.80
CA ALA A 172 -19.98 -8.20 3.07
C ALA A 172 -21.23 -7.92 3.93
N ASP A 173 -21.71 -8.89 4.68
CA ASP A 173 -22.89 -8.75 5.54
C ASP A 173 -22.58 -7.84 6.73
N TYR A 174 -21.43 -8.02 7.38
CA TYR A 174 -20.97 -7.11 8.42
C TYR A 174 -20.90 -5.65 7.94
N LEU A 175 -20.31 -5.41 6.77
CA LEU A 175 -20.18 -4.06 6.21
C LEU A 175 -21.54 -3.41 5.90
N LYS A 176 -22.54 -4.19 5.46
CA LYS A 176 -23.91 -3.70 5.23
C LYS A 176 -24.62 -3.23 6.52
N THR A 177 -24.20 -3.74 7.69
CA THR A 177 -24.77 -3.34 8.99
C THR A 177 -24.16 -2.05 9.54
N LYS A 178 -23.11 -1.51 8.90
CA LYS A 178 -22.40 -0.32 9.36
C LYS A 178 -22.86 0.92 8.62
N ASP A 179 -22.96 2.00 9.38
CA ASP A 179 -23.17 3.33 8.82
C ASP A 179 -21.81 3.97 8.55
N PHE A 180 -21.58 4.36 7.32
CA PHE A 180 -20.32 4.98 6.87
C PHE A 180 -20.58 6.42 6.44
N ALA A 181 -19.65 7.31 6.74
CA ALA A 181 -19.67 8.69 6.28
C ALA A 181 -19.62 8.81 4.74
N VAL A 182 -19.25 7.73 4.06
CA VAL A 182 -19.21 7.60 2.60
C VAL A 182 -20.17 6.51 2.13
N ASN A 183 -20.66 6.63 0.90
CA ASN A 183 -21.51 5.62 0.29
C ASN A 183 -20.67 4.42 -0.18
N LEU A 184 -20.45 3.45 0.70
CA LEU A 184 -19.66 2.26 0.40
C LEU A 184 -20.38 1.37 -0.62
N LYS A 185 -19.72 1.05 -1.72
CA LYS A 185 -20.19 0.18 -2.79
C LYS A 185 -19.38 -1.11 -2.81
N LEU A 186 -19.98 -2.21 -2.40
CA LEU A 186 -19.36 -3.53 -2.48
C LEU A 186 -19.42 -4.04 -3.92
N ARG A 187 -18.30 -4.60 -4.41
CA ARG A 187 -18.13 -5.14 -5.76
C ARG A 187 -17.49 -6.53 -5.68
N ASN A 188 -17.76 -7.35 -6.69
CA ASN A 188 -17.09 -8.64 -6.91
C ASN A 188 -15.78 -8.44 -7.64
#